data_a8e426e85720885c9cc64c924d5e883c
#
_entry.id   a8e426e85720885c9cc64c924d5e883c
#
_cell.length_a   1.000
_cell.length_b   1.000
_cell.length_c   1.000
_cell.angle_alpha   90.00
_cell.angle_beta   90.00
_cell.angle_gamma   90.00
#
_symmetry.space_group_name_H-M   'P 1'
#
loop_
_entity.id
_entity.type
_entity.pdbx_description
1 polymer ?
#
loop_
_entity_poly.entity_id
_entity_poly.type
_entity_poly.pdbx_seq_one_letter_code
_entity_poly.pdbx_strand_id
1 'polypeptide(L)'
;IYRLCDEYGLYMIDETNMESHGSWDTAHATGDYDYIVPNNKPEWLDMMLDRANSMYQWDKNHPSILIWSCGNESYGGKDIYEMSQFFRREDPTRLVHYEGVFHDRSYNDTSDMESQMYPTVEAIKEFLAKDRSKPFICCEYTHAMGNSCGAMHKYTDLTDTEPLYQGGFI
;
A
#
# COMPACT_ATOMS: atom_id res chain seq x y z
N ILE A 1 12.09 -12.82 10.35
CA ILE A 1 12.50 -11.54 9.78
C ILE A 1 12.35 -10.40 10.80
N TYR A 2 11.20 -10.23 11.50
CA TYR A 2 10.87 -9.11 12.39
C TYR A 2 11.94 -8.84 13.46
N ARG A 3 12.35 -9.89 14.22
CA ARG A 3 13.41 -9.76 15.24
C ARG A 3 14.75 -9.26 14.67
N LEU A 4 15.08 -9.65 13.45
CA LEU A 4 16.29 -9.16 12.78
C LEU A 4 16.14 -7.68 12.38
N CYS A 5 14.98 -7.27 11.91
CA CYS A 5 14.70 -5.86 11.63
C CYS A 5 14.79 -5.02 12.91
N ASP A 6 14.22 -5.50 14.02
CA ASP A 6 14.33 -4.84 15.31
C ASP A 6 15.80 -4.71 15.77
N GLU A 7 16.58 -5.80 15.64
CA GLU A 7 17.97 -5.86 16.09
C GLU A 7 18.90 -4.97 15.25
N TYR A 8 18.69 -4.98 13.92
CA TYR A 8 19.56 -4.24 13.00
C TYR A 8 19.04 -2.85 12.62
N GLY A 9 17.89 -2.43 13.14
CA GLY A 9 17.31 -1.11 12.86
C GLY A 9 16.80 -0.94 11.43
N LEU A 10 16.29 -2.00 10.83
CA LEU A 10 15.67 -1.95 9.51
C LEU A 10 14.19 -1.58 9.65
N TYR A 11 13.75 -0.62 8.86
CA TYR A 11 12.34 -0.23 8.83
C TYR A 11 11.51 -1.26 8.07
N MET A 12 10.28 -1.46 8.56
CA MET A 12 9.33 -2.41 8.03
C MET A 12 7.99 -1.77 7.73
N ILE A 13 7.38 -2.18 6.64
CA ILE A 13 5.95 -2.08 6.39
C ILE A 13 5.40 -3.48 6.53
N ASP A 14 4.48 -3.66 7.48
CA ASP A 14 3.85 -4.94 7.72
C ASP A 14 2.51 -5.00 7.03
N GLU A 15 2.27 -6.06 6.27
CA GLU A 15 1.16 -6.11 5.33
C GLU A 15 0.23 -7.28 5.59
N THR A 16 -1.06 -6.96 5.64
CA THR A 16 -2.13 -7.95 5.75
C THR A 16 -2.10 -8.90 4.53
N ASN A 17 -2.24 -10.20 4.79
CA ASN A 17 -2.41 -11.19 3.73
C ASN A 17 -3.76 -11.00 3.03
N MET A 18 -3.82 -10.03 2.15
CA MET A 18 -4.97 -9.64 1.35
C MET A 18 -4.54 -9.34 -0.07
N GLU A 19 -5.06 -10.12 -1.02
CA GLU A 19 -4.85 -9.91 -2.45
C GLU A 19 -6.02 -10.50 -3.24
N SER A 20 -6.50 -9.76 -4.24
CA SER A 20 -7.62 -10.18 -5.09
C SER A 20 -7.47 -9.74 -6.55
N HIS A 21 -6.22 -9.61 -7.01
CA HIS A 21 -5.82 -9.12 -8.34
C HIS A 21 -6.65 -9.76 -9.47
N GLY A 22 -6.78 -11.08 -9.49
CA GLY A 22 -7.51 -11.79 -10.53
C GLY A 22 -8.98 -11.37 -10.68
N SER A 23 -9.59 -10.81 -9.64
CA SER A 23 -10.96 -10.33 -9.70
C SER A 23 -11.11 -9.08 -10.56
N TRP A 24 -10.23 -8.10 -10.38
CA TRP A 24 -10.30 -6.87 -11.16
C TRP A 24 -9.66 -7.00 -12.55
N ASP A 25 -8.71 -7.91 -12.75
CA ASP A 25 -8.26 -8.32 -14.07
C ASP A 25 -9.42 -8.88 -14.90
N THR A 26 -10.22 -9.75 -14.30
CA THR A 26 -11.44 -10.29 -14.93
C THR A 26 -12.43 -9.18 -15.22
N ALA A 27 -12.65 -8.26 -14.30
CA ALA A 27 -13.53 -7.11 -14.48
C ALA A 27 -13.09 -6.22 -15.65
N HIS A 28 -11.81 -5.92 -15.77
CA HIS A 28 -11.27 -5.17 -16.91
C HIS A 28 -11.44 -5.92 -18.24
N ALA A 29 -11.22 -7.24 -18.25
CA ALA A 29 -11.33 -8.04 -19.45
C ALA A 29 -12.78 -8.19 -19.94
N THR A 30 -13.74 -8.23 -19.04
CA THR A 30 -15.16 -8.48 -19.34
C THR A 30 -16.03 -7.22 -19.35
N GLY A 31 -15.59 -6.14 -18.71
CA GLY A 31 -16.39 -4.93 -18.44
C GLY A 31 -17.37 -5.10 -17.28
N ASP A 32 -17.33 -6.21 -16.57
CA ASP A 32 -18.18 -6.50 -15.40
C ASP A 32 -17.45 -6.11 -14.10
N TYR A 33 -17.59 -4.88 -13.68
CA TYR A 33 -16.97 -4.35 -12.47
C TYR A 33 -17.63 -4.84 -11.17
N ASP A 34 -18.81 -5.47 -11.25
CA ASP A 34 -19.41 -6.15 -10.10
C ASP A 34 -18.63 -7.41 -9.70
N TYR A 35 -17.76 -7.91 -10.59
CA TYR A 35 -16.89 -9.04 -10.30
C TYR A 35 -15.77 -8.71 -9.30
N ILE A 36 -15.43 -7.44 -9.12
CA ILE A 36 -14.35 -6.99 -8.22
C ILE A 36 -14.69 -7.36 -6.77
N VAL A 37 -13.71 -7.93 -6.08
CA VAL A 37 -13.75 -8.23 -4.65
C VAL A 37 -12.47 -7.71 -3.99
N PRO A 38 -12.52 -7.25 -2.72
CA PRO A 38 -13.70 -7.10 -1.86
C PRO A 38 -14.59 -5.90 -2.26
N ASN A 39 -14.01 -4.79 -2.72
CA ASN A 39 -14.68 -3.55 -3.12
C ASN A 39 -15.64 -3.04 -2.02
N ASN A 40 -16.96 -3.06 -2.29
CA ASN A 40 -18.00 -2.63 -1.35
C ASN A 40 -18.92 -3.80 -0.95
N LYS A 41 -18.38 -5.00 -0.82
CA LYS A 41 -19.13 -6.25 -0.59
C LYS A 41 -18.96 -6.69 0.86
N PRO A 42 -19.92 -6.35 1.74
CA PRO A 42 -19.78 -6.51 3.19
C PRO A 42 -19.57 -7.97 3.64
N GLU A 43 -19.89 -8.94 2.79
CA GLU A 43 -19.64 -10.37 3.07
C GLU A 43 -18.15 -10.73 3.17
N TRP A 44 -17.25 -9.88 2.67
CA TRP A 44 -15.81 -10.09 2.76
C TRP A 44 -15.18 -9.42 3.99
N LEU A 45 -15.85 -8.42 4.57
CA LEU A 45 -15.29 -7.53 5.58
C LEU A 45 -14.82 -8.27 6.84
N ASP A 46 -15.64 -9.17 7.38
CA ASP A 46 -15.31 -9.88 8.61
C ASP A 46 -14.02 -10.70 8.48
N MET A 47 -13.84 -11.39 7.36
CA MET A 47 -12.63 -12.15 7.07
C MET A 47 -11.41 -11.23 6.89
N MET A 48 -11.58 -10.08 6.26
CA MET A 48 -10.51 -9.10 6.08
C MET A 48 -10.06 -8.52 7.41
N LEU A 49 -11.01 -8.16 8.27
CA LEU A 49 -10.73 -7.65 9.62
C LEU A 49 -10.08 -8.70 10.52
N ASP A 50 -10.46 -9.98 10.38
CA ASP A 50 -9.81 -11.09 11.10
C ASP A 50 -8.33 -11.23 10.70
N ARG A 51 -8.02 -11.14 9.41
CA ARG A 51 -6.64 -11.16 8.91
C ARG A 51 -5.83 -9.97 9.43
N ALA A 52 -6.39 -8.77 9.33
CA ALA A 52 -5.75 -7.55 9.83
C ALA A 52 -5.49 -7.64 11.34
N ASN A 53 -6.49 -8.10 12.12
CA ASN A 53 -6.34 -8.29 13.56
C ASN A 53 -5.31 -9.37 13.91
N SER A 54 -5.29 -10.47 13.18
CA SER A 54 -4.31 -11.54 13.39
C SER A 54 -2.89 -11.02 13.21
N MET A 55 -2.59 -10.33 12.12
CA MET A 55 -1.30 -9.68 11.88
C MET A 55 -0.96 -8.69 13.00
N TYR A 56 -1.87 -7.76 13.29
CA TYR A 56 -1.69 -6.75 14.33
C TYR A 56 -1.35 -7.39 15.69
N GLN A 57 -2.11 -8.38 16.14
CA GLN A 57 -1.88 -9.02 17.44
C GLN A 57 -0.53 -9.73 17.53
N TRP A 58 -0.07 -10.33 16.43
CA TRP A 58 1.22 -10.99 16.38
C TRP A 58 2.40 -10.00 16.38
N ASP A 59 2.28 -8.88 15.64
CA ASP A 59 3.43 -8.10 15.25
C ASP A 59 3.50 -6.70 15.87
N LYS A 60 2.43 -6.24 16.56
CA LYS A 60 2.32 -4.89 17.15
C LYS A 60 3.47 -4.48 18.08
N ASN A 61 4.19 -5.44 18.66
CA ASN A 61 5.29 -5.17 19.59
C ASN A 61 6.66 -5.06 18.91
N HIS A 62 6.72 -5.13 17.57
CA HIS A 62 7.95 -4.95 16.82
C HIS A 62 8.20 -3.46 16.54
N PRO A 63 9.26 -2.85 17.10
CA PRO A 63 9.55 -1.44 16.89
C PRO A 63 10.04 -1.11 15.47
N SER A 64 10.47 -2.10 14.71
CA SER A 64 10.85 -1.96 13.31
C SER A 64 9.67 -1.62 12.40
N ILE A 65 8.45 -2.00 12.77
CA ILE A 65 7.24 -1.74 11.99
C ILE A 65 6.87 -0.27 12.15
N LEU A 66 6.88 0.48 11.06
CA LEU A 66 6.51 1.90 11.01
C LEU A 66 5.12 2.12 10.42
N ILE A 67 4.67 1.22 9.57
CA ILE A 67 3.47 1.37 8.76
C ILE A 67 2.73 0.03 8.72
N TRP A 68 1.41 0.07 8.90
CA TRP A 68 0.50 -1.05 8.63
C TRP A 68 -0.03 -0.95 7.20
N SER A 69 0.10 -1.99 6.42
CA SER A 69 -0.44 -2.04 5.05
C SER A 69 -1.69 -2.92 4.98
N CYS A 70 -2.70 -2.42 4.30
CA CYS A 70 -3.99 -3.11 4.17
C CYS A 70 -3.95 -4.34 3.25
N GLY A 71 -2.94 -4.43 2.38
CA GLY A 71 -2.83 -5.54 1.44
C GLY A 71 -2.32 -5.10 0.08
N ASN A 72 -2.33 -6.04 -0.85
CA ASN A 72 -1.79 -5.91 -2.19
C ASN A 72 -2.89 -6.09 -3.23
N GLU A 73 -2.84 -5.32 -4.30
CA GLU A 73 -3.61 -5.50 -5.55
C GLU A 73 -5.07 -5.93 -5.35
N SER A 74 -5.79 -5.28 -4.43
CA SER A 74 -7.17 -5.61 -4.10
C SER A 74 -8.16 -4.51 -4.53
N TYR A 75 -7.80 -3.77 -5.59
CA TYR A 75 -8.56 -2.66 -6.15
C TYR A 75 -8.71 -1.50 -5.16
N GLY A 76 -9.87 -1.36 -4.52
CA GLY A 76 -10.17 -0.32 -3.53
C GLY A 76 -11.54 -0.56 -2.93
N GLY A 77 -12.17 0.52 -2.46
CA GLY A 77 -13.53 0.48 -1.97
C GLY A 77 -13.66 0.50 -0.46
N LYS A 78 -14.90 0.38 -0.02
CA LYS A 78 -15.28 0.55 1.38
C LYS A 78 -14.64 -0.46 2.32
N ASP A 79 -14.53 -1.71 1.90
CA ASP A 79 -14.07 -2.77 2.80
C ASP A 79 -12.59 -2.60 3.17
N ILE A 80 -11.75 -2.19 2.21
CA ILE A 80 -10.35 -1.84 2.49
C ILE A 80 -10.25 -0.56 3.33
N TYR A 81 -11.13 0.41 3.10
CA TYR A 81 -11.24 1.58 3.95
C TYR A 81 -11.56 1.21 5.40
N GLU A 82 -12.53 0.33 5.65
CA GLU A 82 -12.87 -0.15 6.99
C GLU A 82 -11.68 -0.88 7.65
N MET A 83 -10.92 -1.67 6.86
CA MET A 83 -9.68 -2.28 7.34
C MET A 83 -8.65 -1.20 7.77
N SER A 84 -8.51 -0.13 7.02
CA SER A 84 -7.62 0.98 7.40
C SER A 84 -8.08 1.66 8.69
N GLN A 85 -9.39 1.81 8.89
CA GLN A 85 -9.94 2.37 10.13
C GLN A 85 -9.73 1.43 11.33
N PHE A 86 -9.70 0.11 11.11
CA PHE A 86 -9.30 -0.85 12.13
C PHE A 86 -7.88 -0.54 12.63
N PHE A 87 -6.89 -0.44 11.74
CA PHE A 87 -5.51 -0.15 12.16
C PHE A 87 -5.40 1.19 12.90
N ARG A 88 -6.05 2.25 12.41
CA ARG A 88 -6.02 3.58 13.06
C ARG A 88 -6.63 3.58 14.46
N ARG A 89 -7.64 2.74 14.68
CA ARG A 89 -8.27 2.59 15.99
C ARG A 89 -7.39 1.80 16.95
N GLU A 90 -6.81 0.69 16.49
CA GLU A 90 -6.01 -0.20 17.34
C GLU A 90 -4.61 0.35 17.61
N ASP A 91 -4.04 1.07 16.65
CA ASP A 91 -2.70 1.66 16.74
C ASP A 91 -2.65 3.08 16.15
N PRO A 92 -3.01 4.11 16.91
CA PRO A 92 -2.95 5.49 16.44
C PRO A 92 -1.52 6.05 16.34
N THR A 93 -0.50 5.23 16.63
CA THR A 93 0.91 5.67 16.62
C THR A 93 1.62 5.39 15.31
N ARG A 94 1.11 4.47 14.50
CA ARG A 94 1.68 4.11 13.21
C ARG A 94 0.81 4.56 12.05
N LEU A 95 1.46 4.78 10.91
CA LEU A 95 0.77 5.14 9.67
C LEU A 95 0.09 3.92 9.04
N VAL A 96 -0.90 4.19 8.20
CA VAL A 96 -1.61 3.16 7.42
C VAL A 96 -1.36 3.39 5.94
N HIS A 97 -1.04 2.32 5.24
CA HIS A 97 -0.73 2.28 3.82
C HIS A 97 -1.72 1.41 3.06
N TYR A 98 -2.04 1.82 1.86
CA TYR A 98 -2.64 1.01 0.81
C TYR A 98 -2.32 1.60 -0.56
N GLU A 99 -1.82 0.80 -1.50
CA GLU A 99 -1.38 1.26 -2.82
C GLU A 99 -2.53 1.48 -3.81
N GLY A 100 -3.63 0.75 -3.66
CA GLY A 100 -4.73 0.74 -4.63
C GLY A 100 -5.73 1.88 -4.51
N VAL A 101 -5.47 2.93 -3.71
CA VAL A 101 -6.42 4.06 -3.52
C VAL A 101 -6.78 4.78 -4.82
N PHE A 102 -5.92 4.74 -5.81
CA PHE A 102 -6.16 5.38 -7.11
C PHE A 102 -7.27 4.72 -7.94
N HIS A 103 -7.61 3.47 -7.65
CA HIS A 103 -8.72 2.77 -8.29
C HIS A 103 -10.09 3.29 -7.86
N ASP A 104 -10.21 3.72 -6.58
CA ASP A 104 -11.42 4.34 -6.04
C ASP A 104 -11.10 5.52 -5.12
N ARG A 105 -11.01 6.70 -5.69
CA ARG A 105 -10.70 7.95 -4.97
C ARG A 105 -11.78 8.39 -3.98
N SER A 106 -12.96 7.76 -3.96
CA SER A 106 -13.98 8.02 -2.92
C SER A 106 -13.47 7.65 -1.53
N TYR A 107 -12.50 6.73 -1.46
CA TYR A 107 -11.88 6.25 -0.23
C TYR A 107 -10.41 6.65 -0.13
N ASN A 108 -10.06 7.86 -0.59
CA ASN A 108 -8.68 8.33 -0.61
C ASN A 108 -8.01 8.34 0.77
N ASP A 109 -8.79 8.46 1.84
CA ASP A 109 -8.32 8.45 3.23
C ASP A 109 -8.01 7.03 3.76
N THR A 110 -8.11 5.99 2.94
CA THR A 110 -7.65 4.65 3.26
C THR A 110 -6.15 4.64 3.57
N SER A 111 -5.35 5.41 2.84
CA SER A 111 -3.89 5.49 3.03
C SER A 111 -3.47 6.88 3.50
N ASP A 112 -2.47 6.94 4.39
CA ASP A 112 -1.87 8.21 4.85
C ASP A 112 -0.91 8.82 3.82
N MET A 113 -0.56 8.07 2.80
CA MET A 113 0.30 8.47 1.70
C MET A 113 -0.31 8.09 0.35
N GLU A 114 0.08 8.80 -0.70
CA GLU A 114 -0.07 8.28 -2.06
C GLU A 114 0.94 7.17 -2.28
N SER A 115 0.50 6.05 -2.81
CA SER A 115 1.36 4.91 -3.10
C SER A 115 0.96 4.30 -4.44
N GLN A 116 1.95 3.94 -5.22
CA GLN A 116 1.75 3.35 -6.55
C GLN A 116 2.83 2.30 -6.83
N MET A 117 2.44 1.30 -7.62
CA MET A 117 3.33 0.26 -8.12
C MET A 117 3.91 0.67 -9.47
N TYR A 118 5.20 0.49 -9.63
CA TYR A 118 5.93 0.69 -10.89
C TYR A 118 5.71 2.04 -11.61
N PRO A 119 5.43 3.16 -10.91
CA PRO A 119 5.36 4.43 -11.60
C PRO A 119 6.76 4.82 -12.11
N THR A 120 6.83 5.49 -13.24
CA THR A 120 8.08 6.14 -13.64
C THR A 120 8.37 7.35 -12.76
N VAL A 121 9.63 7.75 -12.65
CA VAL A 121 10.01 8.96 -11.91
C VAL A 121 9.31 10.20 -12.47
N GLU A 122 9.11 10.27 -13.77
CA GLU A 122 8.38 11.32 -14.45
C GLU A 122 6.90 11.35 -14.00
N ALA A 123 6.25 10.18 -13.93
CA ALA A 123 4.86 10.07 -13.46
C ALA A 123 4.70 10.51 -12.00
N ILE A 124 5.66 10.14 -11.13
CA ILE A 124 5.68 10.60 -9.73
C ILE A 124 5.75 12.13 -9.66
N LYS A 125 6.67 12.74 -10.43
CA LYS A 125 6.81 14.21 -10.51
C LYS A 125 5.55 14.88 -11.04
N GLU A 126 4.93 14.33 -12.07
CA GLU A 126 3.69 14.85 -12.63
C GLU A 126 2.52 14.76 -11.64
N PHE A 127 2.44 13.68 -10.87
CA PHE A 127 1.45 13.53 -9.82
C PHE A 127 1.65 14.60 -8.76
N LEU A 128 2.86 14.70 -8.20
CA LEU A 128 3.19 15.64 -7.13
C LEU A 128 3.13 17.11 -7.55
N ALA A 129 3.24 17.40 -8.85
CA ALA A 129 3.00 18.75 -9.38
C ALA A 129 1.51 19.14 -9.32
N LYS A 130 0.60 18.17 -9.32
CA LYS A 130 -0.86 18.38 -9.32
C LYS A 130 -1.49 18.22 -7.94
N ASP A 131 -1.00 17.25 -7.16
CA ASP A 131 -1.51 16.94 -5.83
C ASP A 131 -0.35 16.84 -4.83
N ARG A 132 -0.36 17.72 -3.85
CA ARG A 132 0.61 17.78 -2.76
C ARG A 132 -0.03 17.54 -1.39
N SER A 133 -1.22 16.94 -1.37
CA SER A 133 -1.99 16.73 -0.14
C SER A 133 -1.39 15.67 0.78
N LYS A 134 -0.66 14.70 0.20
CA LYS A 134 -0.03 13.58 0.91
C LYS A 134 1.41 13.38 0.45
N PRO A 135 2.28 12.80 1.30
CA PRO A 135 3.57 12.29 0.83
C PRO A 135 3.35 11.14 -0.16
N PHE A 136 4.30 10.95 -1.06
CA PHE A 136 4.32 9.85 -2.03
C PHE A 136 5.36 8.81 -1.61
N ILE A 137 4.97 7.54 -1.61
CA ILE A 137 5.88 6.41 -1.45
C ILE A 137 5.69 5.46 -2.65
N CYS A 138 6.78 4.94 -3.17
CA CYS A 138 6.73 3.97 -4.26
C CYS A 138 6.73 2.57 -3.65
N CYS A 139 5.63 1.81 -3.77
CA CYS A 139 5.57 0.50 -3.11
C CYS A 139 6.24 -0.58 -3.92
N GLU A 140 6.21 -0.63 -5.19
CA GLU A 140 6.98 -1.55 -6.02
C GLU A 140 7.65 -0.80 -7.16
N TYR A 141 8.93 -1.06 -7.38
CA TYR A 141 9.67 -0.40 -8.44
C TYR A 141 10.85 -1.24 -8.91
N THR A 142 11.33 -0.95 -10.11
CA THR A 142 12.51 -1.56 -10.75
C THR A 142 12.48 -3.07 -10.98
N HIS A 143 11.48 -3.77 -10.57
CA HIS A 143 11.18 -5.20 -10.76
C HIS A 143 12.38 -6.08 -11.13
N ALA A 144 12.79 -6.99 -10.25
CA ALA A 144 14.03 -7.76 -10.41
C ALA A 144 13.81 -9.17 -10.96
N MET A 145 13.22 -9.29 -12.15
CA MET A 145 13.07 -10.56 -12.85
C MET A 145 13.88 -10.57 -14.15
N GLY A 146 14.64 -11.64 -14.38
CA GLY A 146 15.47 -11.77 -15.57
C GLY A 146 16.47 -10.62 -15.69
N ASN A 147 16.56 -10.01 -16.85
CA ASN A 147 17.44 -8.86 -17.13
C ASN A 147 16.71 -7.54 -16.84
N SER A 148 16.49 -7.24 -15.59
CA SER A 148 15.77 -6.06 -15.12
C SER A 148 16.47 -5.42 -13.91
N CYS A 149 15.73 -4.70 -13.04
CA CYS A 149 16.26 -3.97 -11.88
C CYS A 149 17.20 -2.82 -12.28
N GLY A 150 16.86 -2.10 -13.36
CA GLY A 150 17.63 -0.96 -13.85
C GLY A 150 17.13 0.38 -13.34
N ALA A 151 18.00 1.40 -13.46
CA ALA A 151 17.68 2.80 -13.19
C ALA A 151 17.21 3.12 -11.76
N MET A 152 17.50 2.27 -10.78
CA MET A 152 17.12 2.46 -9.37
C MET A 152 17.59 3.82 -8.82
N HIS A 153 18.77 4.29 -9.25
CA HIS A 153 19.31 5.59 -8.83
C HIS A 153 18.35 6.76 -9.13
N LYS A 154 17.53 6.68 -10.19
CA LYS A 154 16.57 7.75 -10.50
C LYS A 154 15.50 7.92 -9.40
N TYR A 155 15.12 6.83 -8.76
CA TYR A 155 14.17 6.87 -7.64
C TYR A 155 14.85 7.36 -6.36
N THR A 156 16.08 6.93 -6.09
CA THR A 156 16.83 7.41 -4.93
C THR A 156 17.20 8.88 -5.05
N ASP A 157 17.66 9.33 -6.23
CA ASP A 157 18.01 10.74 -6.48
C ASP A 157 16.77 11.68 -6.36
N LEU A 158 15.56 11.14 -6.57
CA LEU A 158 14.33 11.93 -6.41
C LEU A 158 14.09 12.36 -4.98
N THR A 159 14.52 11.58 -3.98
CA THR A 159 14.40 11.95 -2.56
C THR A 159 15.16 13.21 -2.19
N ASP A 160 16.23 13.52 -2.92
CA ASP A 160 17.06 14.72 -2.67
C ASP A 160 16.41 15.99 -3.23
N THR A 161 15.47 15.87 -4.16
CA THR A 161 14.94 17.00 -4.92
C THR A 161 13.45 17.24 -4.76
N GLU A 162 12.68 16.23 -4.33
CA GLU A 162 11.23 16.30 -4.11
C GLU A 162 10.87 15.96 -2.64
N PRO A 163 10.60 16.96 -1.80
CA PRO A 163 10.38 16.74 -0.36
C PRO A 163 9.18 15.86 -0.01
N LEU A 164 8.19 15.76 -0.90
CA LEU A 164 7.03 14.89 -0.67
C LEU A 164 7.25 13.45 -1.14
N TYR A 165 8.31 13.18 -1.89
CA TYR A 165 8.68 11.81 -2.24
C TYR A 165 9.53 11.20 -1.13
N GLN A 166 8.99 10.22 -0.44
CA GLN A 166 9.60 9.62 0.75
C GLN A 166 10.41 8.36 0.43
N GLY A 167 10.63 8.06 -0.82
CA GLY A 167 11.36 6.87 -1.26
C GLY A 167 10.45 5.74 -1.71
N GLY A 168 10.96 4.52 -1.59
CA GLY A 168 10.25 3.32 -1.99
C GLY A 168 10.62 2.13 -1.12
N PHE A 169 9.80 1.10 -1.21
CA PHE A 169 10.03 -0.20 -0.58
C PHE A 169 9.64 -1.33 -1.54
N ILE A 170 10.07 -2.54 -1.24
CA ILE A 170 9.83 -3.75 -2.03
C ILE A 170 9.27 -4.83 -1.12
#